data_e59490b77abda73e11d9de76309d9c67
#
_entry.id   e59490b77abda73e11d9de76309d9c67
#
_cell.length_a   1.000
_cell.length_b   1.000
_cell.length_c   1.000
_cell.angle_alpha   90.00
_cell.angle_beta   90.00
_cell.angle_gamma   90.00
#
_symmetry.space_group_name_H-M   'P 1'
#
loop_
_entity.id
_entity.type
_entity.pdbx_description
1 polymer ?
#
loop_
_entity_poly.entity_id
_entity_poly.type
_entity_poly.pdbx_seq_one_letter_code
_entity_poly.pdbx_strand_id
1 'polypeptide(L)'
;MQRIVYLERESVIAEVRRPAFAHQWTEYAKTAPGQVVERLAGATIAIINKVPLPAAAVNALPELKMVAIAATGTNIVDLEACKARGIVVSNIRGYADHTVPEHVMALMLALSRNLIAWRESVQAGRWQQSDQFCLFDHPIRDLHGATLGLIGSGSLGNGVARLAEAFGMRVLRAEHKNSATVRPGYTSF
;
A
#
# COMPACT_ATOMS: atom_id res chain seq x y z
N MET A 1 -1.19 -27.55 -20.70
CA MET A 1 -2.11 -27.06 -19.65
C MET A 1 -1.32 -26.10 -18.78
N GLN A 2 -1.87 -24.95 -18.35
CA GLN A 2 -1.16 -24.01 -17.49
C GLN A 2 -1.09 -24.55 -16.07
N ARG A 3 0.05 -24.36 -15.39
CA ARG A 3 0.21 -24.65 -13.96
C ARG A 3 0.42 -23.36 -13.19
N ILE A 4 -0.57 -23.00 -12.37
CA ILE A 4 -0.61 -21.78 -11.59
C ILE A 4 -0.27 -22.10 -10.14
N VAL A 5 0.70 -21.39 -9.59
CA VAL A 5 1.11 -21.56 -8.18
C VAL A 5 1.01 -20.22 -7.47
N TYR A 6 0.23 -20.17 -6.39
CA TYR A 6 0.12 -19.02 -5.50
C TYR A 6 0.95 -19.27 -4.23
N LEU A 7 2.00 -18.48 -4.02
CA LEU A 7 2.98 -18.73 -2.96
C LEU A 7 2.58 -18.22 -1.57
N GLU A 8 1.64 -17.28 -1.47
CA GLU A 8 1.35 -16.57 -0.22
C GLU A 8 -0.14 -16.21 -0.11
N ARG A 9 -0.99 -17.22 -0.17
CA ARG A 9 -2.45 -17.02 -0.20
C ARG A 9 -2.97 -16.23 1.01
N GLU A 10 -2.42 -16.44 2.20
CA GLU A 10 -2.81 -15.72 3.42
C GLU A 10 -2.41 -14.24 3.44
N SER A 11 -1.50 -13.82 2.55
CA SER A 11 -1.08 -12.41 2.44
C SER A 11 -2.14 -11.50 1.79
N VAL A 12 -3.21 -12.07 1.25
CA VAL A 12 -4.28 -11.34 0.56
C VAL A 12 -5.64 -11.77 1.11
N ILE A 13 -6.32 -10.88 1.82
CA ILE A 13 -7.67 -11.08 2.33
C ILE A 13 -8.65 -10.63 1.24
N ALA A 14 -8.81 -11.43 0.20
CA ALA A 14 -9.76 -11.19 -0.87
C ALA A 14 -10.14 -12.51 -1.54
N GLU A 15 -11.30 -12.53 -2.21
CA GLU A 15 -11.64 -13.61 -3.12
C GLU A 15 -10.72 -13.55 -4.34
N VAL A 16 -10.05 -14.66 -4.63
CA VAL A 16 -9.21 -14.78 -5.81
C VAL A 16 -9.94 -15.63 -6.84
N ARG A 17 -10.41 -14.99 -7.91
CA ARG A 17 -11.09 -15.69 -9.01
C ARG A 17 -10.09 -16.53 -9.79
N ARG A 18 -10.42 -17.78 -9.98
CA ARG A 18 -9.63 -18.67 -10.84
C ARG A 18 -9.91 -18.36 -12.31
N PRO A 19 -8.89 -18.46 -13.19
CA PRO A 19 -9.09 -18.27 -14.62
C PRO A 19 -10.07 -19.26 -15.22
N ALA A 20 -10.80 -18.84 -16.26
CA ALA A 20 -11.77 -19.69 -16.94
C ALA A 20 -11.13 -20.75 -17.87
N PHE A 21 -9.84 -20.60 -18.22
CA PHE A 21 -9.13 -21.57 -19.05
C PHE A 21 -8.67 -22.81 -18.24
N ALA A 22 -8.42 -23.93 -18.91
CA ALA A 22 -7.94 -25.15 -18.27
C ALA A 22 -6.57 -24.97 -17.63
N HIS A 23 -6.48 -25.21 -16.32
CA HIS A 23 -5.25 -25.06 -15.53
C HIS A 23 -5.22 -26.01 -14.34
N GLN A 24 -4.02 -26.23 -13.81
CA GLN A 24 -3.79 -26.79 -12.47
C GLN A 24 -3.54 -25.62 -11.52
N TRP A 25 -4.12 -25.68 -10.33
CA TRP A 25 -3.99 -24.65 -9.30
C TRP A 25 -3.41 -25.24 -8.02
N THR A 26 -2.31 -24.65 -7.57
CA THR A 26 -1.69 -24.95 -6.25
C THR A 26 -1.54 -23.66 -5.48
N GLU A 27 -1.87 -23.68 -4.20
CA GLU A 27 -1.66 -22.51 -3.32
C GLU A 27 -1.00 -22.94 -2.01
N TYR A 28 -0.15 -22.06 -1.51
CA TYR A 28 0.50 -22.17 -0.22
C TYR A 28 0.05 -21.01 0.66
N ALA A 29 -0.20 -21.27 1.91
CA ALA A 29 -0.57 -20.25 2.89
C ALA A 29 0.54 -19.20 3.01
N LYS A 30 1.77 -19.65 3.21
CA LYS A 30 3.00 -18.85 3.30
C LYS A 30 4.15 -19.57 2.61
N THR A 31 5.13 -18.83 2.11
CA THR A 31 6.34 -19.39 1.47
C THR A 31 7.56 -18.66 1.98
N ALA A 32 8.54 -19.38 2.50
CA ALA A 32 9.85 -18.83 2.83
C ALA A 32 10.70 -18.63 1.56
N PRO A 33 11.61 -17.65 1.52
CA PRO A 33 12.45 -17.40 0.35
C PRO A 33 13.18 -18.64 -0.19
N GLY A 34 13.70 -19.52 0.67
CA GLY A 34 14.37 -20.76 0.27
C GLY A 34 13.47 -21.83 -0.34
N GLN A 35 12.15 -21.70 -0.25
CA GLN A 35 11.17 -22.65 -0.80
C GLN A 35 10.61 -22.23 -2.17
N VAL A 36 10.95 -21.02 -2.64
CA VAL A 36 10.34 -20.43 -3.84
C VAL A 36 10.59 -21.28 -5.08
N VAL A 37 11.84 -21.66 -5.34
CA VAL A 37 12.23 -22.43 -6.52
C VAL A 37 11.58 -23.81 -6.51
N GLU A 38 11.63 -24.51 -5.38
CA GLU A 38 11.02 -25.83 -5.21
C GLU A 38 9.51 -25.79 -5.48
N ARG A 39 8.79 -24.82 -4.90
CA ARG A 39 7.34 -24.70 -5.03
C ARG A 39 6.89 -24.26 -6.41
N LEU A 40 7.72 -23.48 -7.10
CA LEU A 40 7.46 -23.04 -8.47
C LEU A 40 7.99 -24.01 -9.52
N ALA A 41 8.63 -25.13 -9.16
CA ALA A 41 9.13 -26.11 -10.12
C ALA A 41 7.99 -26.57 -11.04
N GLY A 42 8.16 -26.40 -12.37
CA GLY A 42 7.14 -26.70 -13.39
C GLY A 42 5.95 -25.73 -13.45
N ALA A 43 5.95 -24.64 -12.66
CA ALA A 43 4.91 -23.62 -12.77
C ALA A 43 5.10 -22.78 -14.05
N THR A 44 4.00 -22.50 -14.73
CA THR A 44 3.98 -21.57 -15.86
C THR A 44 3.56 -20.17 -15.44
N ILE A 45 2.80 -20.06 -14.35
CA ILE A 45 2.34 -18.79 -13.77
C ILE A 45 2.59 -18.83 -12.26
N ALA A 46 3.29 -17.83 -11.75
CA ALA A 46 3.47 -17.60 -10.32
C ALA A 46 2.60 -16.42 -9.87
N ILE A 47 1.86 -16.60 -8.76
CA ILE A 47 1.20 -15.50 -8.06
C ILE A 47 1.95 -15.29 -6.75
N ILE A 48 2.43 -14.07 -6.55
CA ILE A 48 3.25 -13.70 -5.38
C ILE A 48 2.78 -12.35 -4.81
N ASN A 49 3.12 -12.06 -3.56
CA ASN A 49 2.80 -10.76 -2.95
C ASN A 49 4.02 -10.12 -2.27
N LYS A 50 4.72 -10.85 -1.41
CA LYS A 50 5.84 -10.33 -0.60
C LYS A 50 7.12 -11.15 -0.74
N VAL A 51 7.03 -12.44 -1.06
CA VAL A 51 8.21 -13.29 -1.18
C VAL A 51 9.08 -12.86 -2.36
N PRO A 52 10.40 -12.68 -2.17
CA PRO A 52 11.28 -12.24 -3.24
C PRO A 52 11.44 -13.29 -4.34
N LEU A 53 11.51 -12.82 -5.58
CA LEU A 53 11.84 -13.60 -6.77
C LEU A 53 13.07 -12.99 -7.48
N PRO A 54 14.29 -13.21 -6.94
CA PRO A 54 15.53 -12.67 -7.49
C PRO A 54 15.92 -13.37 -8.80
N ALA A 55 16.89 -12.81 -9.53
CA ALA A 55 17.38 -13.35 -10.80
C ALA A 55 17.73 -14.83 -10.74
N ALA A 56 18.40 -15.28 -9.66
CA ALA A 56 18.75 -16.69 -9.48
C ALA A 56 17.52 -17.60 -9.46
N ALA A 57 16.45 -17.18 -8.76
CA ALA A 57 15.18 -17.94 -8.74
C ALA A 57 14.48 -17.91 -10.10
N VAL A 58 14.42 -16.74 -10.76
CA VAL A 58 13.86 -16.60 -12.11
C VAL A 58 14.57 -17.55 -13.07
N ASN A 59 15.91 -17.60 -13.05
CA ASN A 59 16.71 -18.43 -13.96
C ASN A 59 16.57 -19.94 -13.68
N ALA A 60 16.26 -20.32 -12.44
CA ALA A 60 16.04 -21.72 -12.05
C ALA A 60 14.66 -22.28 -12.46
N LEU A 61 13.77 -21.45 -13.03
CA LEU A 61 12.37 -21.80 -13.36
C LEU A 61 12.12 -21.78 -14.87
N PRO A 62 12.59 -22.78 -15.64
CA PRO A 62 12.59 -22.76 -17.11
C PRO A 62 11.19 -22.64 -17.72
N GLU A 63 10.15 -23.12 -17.06
CA GLU A 63 8.78 -23.15 -17.57
C GLU A 63 7.98 -21.88 -17.21
N LEU A 64 8.54 -21.00 -16.36
CA LEU A 64 7.84 -19.80 -15.92
C LEU A 64 7.66 -18.81 -17.07
N LYS A 65 6.41 -18.40 -17.31
CA LYS A 65 6.01 -17.47 -18.39
C LYS A 65 5.39 -16.19 -17.87
N MET A 66 4.83 -16.22 -16.66
CA MET A 66 4.19 -15.05 -16.05
C MET A 66 4.37 -15.02 -14.55
N VAL A 67 4.59 -13.81 -14.03
CA VAL A 67 4.54 -13.48 -12.61
C VAL A 67 3.43 -12.46 -12.40
N ALA A 68 2.41 -12.83 -11.61
CA ALA A 68 1.33 -11.95 -11.18
C ALA A 68 1.61 -11.50 -9.74
N ILE A 69 1.88 -10.22 -9.56
CA ILE A 69 2.16 -9.64 -8.24
C ILE A 69 0.85 -9.12 -7.64
N ALA A 70 0.42 -9.68 -6.52
CA ALA A 70 -0.79 -9.28 -5.80
C ALA A 70 -0.58 -7.99 -4.97
N ALA A 71 0.20 -7.06 -5.50
CA ALA A 71 0.53 -5.75 -4.91
C ALA A 71 0.84 -4.75 -6.02
N THR A 72 0.98 -3.47 -5.66
CA THR A 72 1.42 -2.42 -6.61
C THR A 72 2.95 -2.43 -6.80
N GLY A 73 3.72 -2.63 -5.73
CA GLY A 73 5.18 -2.63 -5.78
C GLY A 73 5.73 -3.87 -6.50
N THR A 74 6.73 -3.68 -7.35
CA THR A 74 7.39 -4.73 -8.13
C THR A 74 8.83 -5.03 -7.68
N ASN A 75 9.29 -4.35 -6.65
CA ASN A 75 10.66 -4.42 -6.13
C ASN A 75 11.09 -5.79 -5.58
N ILE A 76 10.12 -6.69 -5.39
CA ILE A 76 10.36 -8.08 -4.96
C ILE A 76 10.75 -9.00 -6.14
N VAL A 77 10.59 -8.56 -7.38
CA VAL A 77 10.87 -9.33 -8.60
C VAL A 77 12.02 -8.69 -9.36
N ASP A 78 12.97 -9.50 -9.79
CA ASP A 78 14.00 -9.05 -10.73
C ASP A 78 13.38 -8.91 -12.14
N LEU A 79 12.99 -7.67 -12.45
CA LEU A 79 12.33 -7.35 -13.72
C LEU A 79 13.24 -7.54 -14.93
N GLU A 80 14.54 -7.29 -14.78
CA GLU A 80 15.49 -7.45 -15.89
C GLU A 80 15.70 -8.93 -16.22
N ALA A 81 15.81 -9.79 -15.23
CA ALA A 81 15.89 -11.24 -15.43
C ALA A 81 14.59 -11.77 -16.07
N CYS A 82 13.42 -11.30 -15.62
CA CYS A 82 12.14 -11.66 -16.23
C CYS A 82 12.06 -11.23 -17.71
N LYS A 83 12.46 -9.98 -18.00
CA LYS A 83 12.47 -9.43 -19.35
C LYS A 83 13.41 -10.20 -20.28
N ALA A 84 14.64 -10.50 -19.83
CA ALA A 84 15.62 -11.28 -20.60
C ALA A 84 15.08 -12.68 -20.99
N ARG A 85 14.21 -13.25 -20.17
CA ARG A 85 13.59 -14.55 -20.40
C ARG A 85 12.20 -14.48 -21.04
N GLY A 86 11.71 -13.30 -21.40
CA GLY A 86 10.37 -13.13 -21.97
C GLY A 86 9.23 -13.45 -20.99
N ILE A 87 9.49 -13.39 -19.66
CA ILE A 87 8.48 -13.61 -18.63
C ILE A 87 7.67 -12.33 -18.45
N VAL A 88 6.36 -12.42 -18.59
CA VAL A 88 5.44 -11.30 -18.37
C VAL A 88 5.31 -11.05 -16.87
N VAL A 89 5.53 -9.81 -16.43
CA VAL A 89 5.26 -9.40 -15.05
C VAL A 89 4.09 -8.44 -15.03
N SER A 90 3.07 -8.77 -14.23
CA SER A 90 1.87 -7.96 -14.03
C SER A 90 1.71 -7.64 -12.55
N ASN A 91 1.22 -6.44 -12.24
CA ASN A 91 0.95 -6.00 -10.88
C ASN A 91 -0.44 -5.37 -10.76
N ILE A 92 -0.90 -5.12 -9.53
CA ILE A 92 -2.18 -4.45 -9.28
C ILE A 92 -1.94 -2.95 -9.20
N ARG A 93 -2.75 -2.16 -9.92
CA ARG A 93 -2.67 -0.70 -9.93
C ARG A 93 -3.99 -0.08 -9.46
N GLY A 94 -3.88 1.10 -8.82
CA GLY A 94 -5.02 1.97 -8.50
C GLY A 94 -5.92 1.51 -7.34
N TYR A 95 -5.73 0.33 -6.77
CA TYR A 95 -6.61 -0.18 -5.71
C TYR A 95 -6.58 0.68 -4.43
N ALA A 96 -5.48 1.36 -4.18
CA ALA A 96 -5.26 2.17 -2.98
C ALA A 96 -5.53 3.67 -3.19
N ASP A 97 -5.95 4.10 -4.38
CA ASP A 97 -6.07 5.53 -4.74
C ASP A 97 -7.13 6.27 -3.91
N HIS A 98 -8.08 5.54 -3.33
CA HIS A 98 -9.04 6.08 -2.37
C HIS A 98 -8.73 5.67 -0.94
N THR A 99 -8.44 4.39 -0.72
CA THR A 99 -8.24 3.80 0.61
C THR A 99 -7.11 4.47 1.40
N VAL A 100 -5.96 4.71 0.77
CA VAL A 100 -4.82 5.33 1.47
C VAL A 100 -5.09 6.81 1.79
N PRO A 101 -5.58 7.66 0.87
CA PRO A 101 -5.96 9.03 1.21
C PRO A 101 -7.01 9.13 2.33
N GLU A 102 -8.04 8.30 2.30
CA GLU A 102 -9.05 8.25 3.37
C GLU A 102 -8.44 7.87 4.72
N HIS A 103 -7.56 6.85 4.74
CA HIS A 103 -6.89 6.43 5.97
C HIS A 103 -5.96 7.52 6.52
N VAL A 104 -5.24 8.25 5.66
CA VAL A 104 -4.41 9.39 6.07
C VAL A 104 -5.28 10.47 6.73
N MET A 105 -6.42 10.82 6.12
CA MET A 105 -7.35 11.81 6.71
C MET A 105 -7.95 11.33 8.04
N ALA A 106 -8.29 10.04 8.15
CA ALA A 106 -8.78 9.46 9.40
C ALA A 106 -7.74 9.60 10.53
N LEU A 107 -6.45 9.31 10.26
CA LEU A 107 -5.38 9.48 11.22
C LEU A 107 -5.14 10.95 11.59
N MET A 108 -5.13 11.84 10.60
CA MET A 108 -4.96 13.27 10.83
C MET A 108 -6.09 13.83 11.71
N LEU A 109 -7.34 13.47 11.44
CA LEU A 109 -8.50 13.86 12.25
C LEU A 109 -8.41 13.27 13.65
N ALA A 110 -8.09 11.98 13.77
CA ALA A 110 -7.96 11.34 15.10
C ALA A 110 -6.92 12.04 15.99
N LEU A 111 -5.77 12.39 15.42
CA LEU A 111 -4.70 13.09 16.12
C LEU A 111 -5.05 14.54 16.43
N SER A 112 -5.58 15.29 15.45
CA SER A 112 -5.91 16.71 15.62
C SER A 112 -7.06 16.94 16.61
N ARG A 113 -8.00 16.00 16.65
CA ARG A 113 -9.18 16.04 17.54
C ARG A 113 -8.96 15.32 18.88
N ASN A 114 -7.78 14.69 19.08
CA ASN A 114 -7.47 13.87 20.26
C ASN A 114 -8.53 12.80 20.56
N LEU A 115 -9.06 12.13 19.51
CA LEU A 115 -10.20 11.23 19.65
C LEU A 115 -9.98 10.10 20.65
N ILE A 116 -8.76 9.55 20.71
CA ILE A 116 -8.43 8.46 21.65
C ILE A 116 -8.48 8.94 23.09
N ALA A 117 -7.81 10.05 23.40
CA ALA A 117 -7.76 10.61 24.75
C ALA A 117 -9.16 11.05 25.22
N TRP A 118 -9.95 11.64 24.34
CA TRP A 118 -11.35 11.97 24.65
C TRP A 118 -12.20 10.74 24.93
N ARG A 119 -12.07 9.68 24.13
CA ARG A 119 -12.76 8.42 24.37
C ARG A 119 -12.40 7.84 25.75
N GLU A 120 -11.13 7.85 26.12
CA GLU A 120 -10.65 7.36 27.42
C GLU A 120 -11.23 8.21 28.56
N SER A 121 -11.22 9.52 28.44
CA SER A 121 -11.82 10.43 29.43
C SER A 121 -13.32 10.18 29.63
N VAL A 122 -14.06 9.99 28.55
CA VAL A 122 -15.51 9.69 28.63
C VAL A 122 -15.75 8.32 29.28
N GLN A 123 -14.96 7.31 28.93
CA GLN A 123 -15.05 5.97 29.53
C GLN A 123 -14.70 5.96 31.01
N ALA A 124 -13.77 6.82 31.43
CA ALA A 124 -13.41 7.00 32.85
C ALA A 124 -14.44 7.83 33.65
N GLY A 125 -15.56 8.22 33.05
CA GLY A 125 -16.61 9.00 33.71
C GLY A 125 -16.28 10.47 33.94
N ARG A 126 -15.24 11.00 33.27
CA ARG A 126 -14.81 12.39 33.43
C ARG A 126 -15.91 13.38 33.01
N TRP A 127 -16.70 13.04 31.97
CA TRP A 127 -17.80 13.88 31.54
C TRP A 127 -18.88 14.01 32.61
N GLN A 128 -19.27 12.92 33.25
CA GLN A 128 -20.30 12.89 34.31
C GLN A 128 -19.84 13.56 35.62
N GLN A 129 -18.53 13.63 35.83
CA GLN A 129 -17.94 14.25 37.01
C GLN A 129 -17.70 15.77 36.85
N SER A 130 -17.84 16.26 35.61
CA SER A 130 -17.70 17.71 35.36
C SER A 130 -18.96 18.46 35.78
N ASP A 131 -18.81 19.55 36.47
CA ASP A 131 -19.84 20.52 36.78
C ASP A 131 -20.09 21.51 35.61
N GLN A 132 -19.36 21.36 34.52
CA GLN A 132 -19.52 22.14 33.29
C GLN A 132 -20.13 21.30 32.17
N PHE A 133 -20.76 21.97 31.21
CA PHE A 133 -21.34 21.29 30.02
C PHE A 133 -20.26 20.79 29.04
N CYS A 134 -18.99 21.06 29.26
CA CYS A 134 -17.87 20.67 28.42
C CYS A 134 -16.63 20.30 29.25
N LEU A 135 -15.67 19.65 28.60
CA LEU A 135 -14.35 19.33 29.14
C LEU A 135 -13.26 19.98 28.27
N PHE A 136 -12.15 20.39 28.91
CA PHE A 136 -10.99 20.98 28.24
C PHE A 136 -9.70 20.19 28.49
N ASP A 137 -9.82 18.91 28.88
CA ASP A 137 -8.68 18.08 29.30
C ASP A 137 -7.68 17.84 28.15
N HIS A 138 -8.18 17.81 26.89
CA HIS A 138 -7.34 17.56 25.72
C HIS A 138 -7.54 18.65 24.67
N PRO A 139 -6.44 19.21 24.12
CA PRO A 139 -6.54 20.23 23.10
C PRO A 139 -7.12 19.67 21.81
N ILE A 140 -8.01 20.42 21.18
CA ILE A 140 -8.58 20.11 19.86
C ILE A 140 -8.05 21.15 18.87
N ARG A 141 -7.55 20.67 17.73
CA ARG A 141 -7.07 21.50 16.63
C ARG A 141 -7.88 21.25 15.37
N ASP A 142 -8.18 22.30 14.66
CA ASP A 142 -8.83 22.20 13.37
C ASP A 142 -7.80 21.94 12.25
N LEU A 143 -8.21 21.21 11.23
CA LEU A 143 -7.43 21.07 10.02
C LEU A 143 -7.56 22.32 9.13
N HIS A 144 -8.69 23.01 9.20
CA HIS A 144 -8.91 24.25 8.46
C HIS A 144 -7.82 25.29 8.77
N GLY A 145 -7.23 25.86 7.72
CA GLY A 145 -6.12 26.83 7.85
C GLY A 145 -4.76 26.22 8.21
N ALA A 146 -4.70 24.95 8.59
CA ALA A 146 -3.42 24.28 8.86
C ALA A 146 -2.64 24.00 7.56
N THR A 147 -1.33 23.77 7.70
CA THR A 147 -0.46 23.45 6.56
C THR A 147 -0.10 21.98 6.60
N LEU A 148 -0.31 21.29 5.48
CA LEU A 148 0.14 19.92 5.22
C LEU A 148 1.39 19.94 4.35
N GLY A 149 2.51 19.41 4.84
CA GLY A 149 3.68 19.09 4.03
C GLY A 149 3.51 17.71 3.40
N LEU A 150 3.65 17.62 2.07
CA LEU A 150 3.45 16.40 1.31
C LEU A 150 4.74 16.04 0.54
N ILE A 151 5.33 14.90 0.91
CA ILE A 151 6.48 14.32 0.21
C ILE A 151 5.97 13.17 -0.68
N GLY A 152 6.11 13.34 -1.99
CA GLY A 152 5.58 12.42 -3.00
C GLY A 152 4.27 12.87 -3.62
N SER A 153 4.27 13.02 -4.94
CA SER A 153 3.18 13.56 -5.76
C SER A 153 2.65 12.55 -6.78
N GLY A 154 2.67 11.25 -6.41
CA GLY A 154 2.00 10.18 -7.16
C GLY A 154 0.49 10.19 -6.93
N SER A 155 -0.22 9.15 -7.42
CA SER A 155 -1.68 9.04 -7.28
C SER A 155 -2.14 9.18 -5.83
N LEU A 156 -1.49 8.50 -4.90
CA LEU A 156 -1.81 8.53 -3.46
C LEU A 156 -1.61 9.92 -2.86
N GLY A 157 -0.45 10.54 -3.10
CA GLY A 157 -0.15 11.89 -2.60
C GLY A 157 -1.11 12.94 -3.14
N ASN A 158 -1.45 12.86 -4.42
CA ASN A 158 -2.45 13.75 -5.02
C ASN A 158 -3.86 13.51 -4.45
N GLY A 159 -4.20 12.25 -4.13
CA GLY A 159 -5.44 11.92 -3.42
C GLY A 159 -5.51 12.56 -2.04
N VAL A 160 -4.43 12.47 -1.26
CA VAL A 160 -4.32 13.14 0.06
C VAL A 160 -4.40 14.65 -0.08
N ALA A 161 -3.68 15.25 -1.05
CA ALA A 161 -3.71 16.69 -1.27
C ALA A 161 -5.14 17.19 -1.53
N ARG A 162 -5.87 16.53 -2.43
CA ARG A 162 -7.26 16.89 -2.75
C ARG A 162 -8.17 16.86 -1.53
N LEU A 163 -8.05 15.83 -0.67
CA LEU A 163 -8.84 15.74 0.56
C LEU A 163 -8.43 16.82 1.56
N ALA A 164 -7.14 17.06 1.75
CA ALA A 164 -6.64 18.11 2.63
C ALA A 164 -7.11 19.51 2.19
N GLU A 165 -7.06 19.81 0.90
CA GLU A 165 -7.57 21.06 0.32
C GLU A 165 -9.09 21.20 0.56
N ALA A 166 -9.86 20.12 0.47
CA ALA A 166 -11.29 20.11 0.79
C ALA A 166 -11.58 20.38 2.29
N PHE A 167 -10.64 20.04 3.17
CA PHE A 167 -10.67 20.44 4.60
C PHE A 167 -10.18 21.87 4.86
N GLY A 168 -9.87 22.63 3.82
CA GLY A 168 -9.38 24.01 3.95
C GLY A 168 -7.92 24.11 4.40
N MET A 169 -7.13 23.06 4.23
CA MET A 169 -5.70 23.08 4.51
C MET A 169 -4.91 23.70 3.37
N ARG A 170 -3.77 24.29 3.70
CA ARG A 170 -2.75 24.67 2.73
C ARG A 170 -1.82 23.49 2.48
N VAL A 171 -1.70 23.00 1.24
CA VAL A 171 -0.83 21.90 0.88
C VAL A 171 0.49 22.43 0.29
N LEU A 172 1.61 22.07 0.93
CA LEU A 172 2.96 22.29 0.42
C LEU A 172 3.50 20.98 -0.15
N ARG A 173 3.70 20.93 -1.46
CA ARG A 173 4.25 19.76 -2.15
C ARG A 173 5.76 19.86 -2.22
N ALA A 174 6.47 18.91 -1.64
CA ALA A 174 7.91 18.82 -1.73
C ALA A 174 8.35 18.31 -3.10
N GLU A 175 9.38 18.95 -3.67
CA GLU A 175 10.05 18.44 -4.86
C GLU A 175 10.91 17.20 -4.51
N HIS A 176 11.42 16.49 -5.49
CA HIS A 176 12.37 15.42 -5.24
C HIS A 176 13.65 15.98 -4.59
N LYS A 177 14.14 15.27 -3.59
CA LYS A 177 15.37 15.64 -2.90
C LYS A 177 16.50 15.82 -3.90
N ASN A 178 17.24 16.94 -3.79
CA ASN A 178 18.33 17.31 -4.69
C ASN A 178 17.91 17.54 -6.16
N SER A 179 16.64 17.83 -6.43
CA SER A 179 16.22 18.22 -7.77
C SER A 179 16.90 19.52 -8.19
N ALA A 180 17.50 19.54 -9.38
CA ALA A 180 18.10 20.76 -9.95
C ALA A 180 17.07 21.83 -10.31
N THR A 181 15.80 21.45 -10.44
CA THR A 181 14.68 22.33 -10.78
C THR A 181 13.49 22.05 -9.87
N VAL A 182 12.80 23.11 -9.48
CA VAL A 182 11.55 23.02 -8.69
C VAL A 182 10.38 23.22 -9.64
N ARG A 183 9.47 22.26 -9.68
CA ARG A 183 8.25 22.35 -10.49
C ARG A 183 7.33 23.45 -9.98
N PRO A 184 6.51 24.09 -10.84
CA PRO A 184 5.49 25.05 -10.40
C PRO A 184 4.57 24.40 -9.33
N GLY A 185 4.38 25.12 -8.20
CA GLY A 185 3.57 24.65 -7.09
C GLY A 185 4.25 23.65 -6.15
N TYR A 186 5.56 23.41 -6.33
CA TYR A 186 6.38 22.58 -5.44
C TYR A 186 7.38 23.43 -4.65
N THR A 187 7.82 22.92 -3.53
CA THR A 187 8.84 23.54 -2.66
C THR A 187 10.09 22.66 -2.68
N SER A 188 11.28 23.29 -2.69
CA SER A 188 12.54 22.55 -2.55
C SER A 188 12.59 21.76 -1.25
N PHE A 189 13.22 20.60 -1.31
CA PHE A 189 13.35 19.68 -0.19
C PHE A 189 14.81 19.26 -0.01
#